data_0e26f931a1e8c2acfb22547557983df6
#
_entry.id   0e26f931a1e8c2acfb22547557983df6
#
_cell.length_a   1.000
_cell.length_b   1.000
_cell.length_c   1.000
_cell.angle_alpha   90.00
_cell.angle_beta   90.00
_cell.angle_gamma   90.00
#
_symmetry.space_group_name_H-M   'P 1'
#
loop_
_entity.id
_entity.type
_entity.pdbx_description
1 polymer ?
#
loop_
_entity_poly.entity_id
_entity_poly.type
_entity_poly.pdbx_seq_one_letter_code
_entity_poly.pdbx_strand_id
1 'polypeptide(L)'
;MEDRFIVEDVRKRLVLAGLNELCEHGITDFSLRRVSVAAQVSCAAPYRHFKDKDELIGAIIEYIGSKWLLLSKEIRAAFLLDRKRLALELSVSAIRFWVANGNFRTVLMTDGANAARFSTYMNDFDKDLRLAISDLYADCDVSEEDVDRVKTAVRSMIYGTVMLIGTGRLENTPKTIMNVKKSIERELDGILK
;
A
#
# COMPACT_ATOMS: atom_id res chain seq x y z
N MET A 1 9.97 22.05 25.45
CA MET A 1 9.00 20.93 25.20
C MET A 1 7.91 21.35 24.18
N GLU A 2 7.36 22.55 24.27
CA GLU A 2 6.36 23.12 23.33
C GLU A 2 6.85 23.19 21.88
N ASP A 3 8.07 23.64 21.63
CA ASP A 3 8.62 23.74 20.26
C ASP A 3 8.66 22.40 19.49
N ARG A 4 8.88 21.30 20.20
CA ARG A 4 8.93 19.95 19.59
C ARG A 4 7.55 19.49 19.11
N PHE A 5 6.49 19.78 19.87
CA PHE A 5 5.11 19.47 19.49
C PHE A 5 4.64 20.31 18.28
N ILE A 6 5.02 21.59 18.24
CA ILE A 6 4.68 22.50 17.12
C ILE A 6 5.37 22.04 15.83
N VAL A 7 6.64 21.64 15.91
CA VAL A 7 7.43 21.16 14.76
C VAL A 7 6.86 19.83 14.22
N GLU A 8 6.48 18.93 15.11
CA GLU A 8 5.87 17.63 14.74
C GLU A 8 4.49 17.82 14.09
N ASP A 9 3.69 18.75 14.57
CA ASP A 9 2.41 19.12 13.98
C ASP A 9 2.57 19.69 12.54
N VAL A 10 3.52 20.58 12.32
CA VAL A 10 3.79 21.14 10.98
C VAL A 10 4.25 20.06 10.00
N ARG A 11 5.17 19.17 10.41
CA ARG A 11 5.63 18.06 9.57
C ARG A 11 4.44 17.16 9.15
N LYS A 12 3.59 16.82 10.10
CA LYS A 12 2.38 15.99 9.85
C LYS A 12 1.40 16.69 8.91
N ARG A 13 1.16 17.99 9.10
CA ARG A 13 0.30 18.79 8.21
C ARG A 13 0.84 18.83 6.80
N LEU A 14 2.15 18.97 6.61
CA LEU A 14 2.81 18.92 5.31
C LEU A 14 2.65 17.55 4.64
N VAL A 15 2.79 16.46 5.39
CA VAL A 15 2.57 15.10 4.86
C VAL A 15 1.12 14.90 4.42
N LEU A 16 0.14 15.33 5.22
CA LEU A 16 -1.28 15.19 4.88
C LEU A 16 -1.68 16.07 3.68
N ALA A 17 -1.20 17.32 3.64
CA ALA A 17 -1.43 18.21 2.50
C ALA A 17 -0.72 17.69 1.24
N GLY A 18 0.50 17.17 1.39
CA GLY A 18 1.26 16.55 0.31
C GLY A 18 0.59 15.29 -0.23
N LEU A 19 -0.06 14.50 0.63
CA LEU A 19 -0.85 13.36 0.20
C LEU A 19 -2.00 13.79 -0.74
N ASN A 20 -2.76 14.81 -0.38
CA ASN A 20 -3.84 15.33 -1.22
C ASN A 20 -3.28 15.88 -2.54
N GLU A 21 -2.20 16.65 -2.50
CA GLU A 21 -1.51 17.16 -3.68
C GLU A 21 -1.06 16.03 -4.63
N LEU A 22 -0.49 14.95 -4.07
CA LEU A 22 -0.06 13.78 -4.83
C LEU A 22 -1.24 13.08 -5.52
N CYS A 23 -2.42 13.08 -4.88
CA CYS A 23 -3.63 12.50 -5.41
C CYS A 23 -4.23 13.26 -6.58
N GLU A 24 -4.22 14.58 -6.47
CA GLU A 24 -4.83 15.46 -7.44
C GLU A 24 -3.95 15.67 -8.68
N HIS A 25 -2.62 15.72 -8.48
CA HIS A 25 -1.68 16.14 -9.51
C HIS A 25 -0.63 15.07 -9.88
N GLY A 26 -0.55 13.97 -9.13
CA GLY A 26 0.46 12.94 -9.34
C GLY A 26 1.88 13.37 -8.95
N ILE A 27 2.85 12.46 -9.14
CA ILE A 27 4.26 12.70 -8.76
C ILE A 27 4.90 13.76 -9.65
N THR A 28 4.60 13.72 -10.95
CA THR A 28 5.24 14.59 -11.94
C THR A 28 4.92 16.06 -11.70
N ASP A 29 3.65 16.36 -11.46
CA ASP A 29 3.16 17.74 -11.24
C ASP A 29 3.03 18.13 -9.76
N PHE A 30 3.62 17.37 -8.85
CA PHE A 30 3.62 17.63 -7.41
C PHE A 30 4.34 18.95 -7.07
N SER A 31 3.67 19.84 -6.31
CA SER A 31 4.16 21.18 -6.00
C SER A 31 4.27 21.45 -4.49
N LEU A 32 5.50 21.65 -4.00
CA LEU A 32 5.74 22.06 -2.60
C LEU A 32 5.04 23.39 -2.24
N ARG A 33 4.86 24.30 -3.21
CA ARG A 33 4.15 25.56 -2.98
C ARG A 33 2.66 25.32 -2.71
N ARG A 34 2.00 24.46 -3.50
CA ARG A 34 0.58 24.09 -3.27
C ARG A 34 0.43 23.36 -1.95
N VAL A 35 1.35 22.44 -1.62
CA VAL A 35 1.40 21.78 -0.30
C VAL A 35 1.48 22.78 0.84
N SER A 36 2.36 23.81 0.74
CA SER A 36 2.50 24.83 1.79
C SER A 36 1.20 25.59 2.01
N VAL A 37 0.54 25.99 0.93
CA VAL A 37 -0.75 26.70 0.98
C VAL A 37 -1.82 25.82 1.64
N ALA A 38 -1.95 24.57 1.20
CA ALA A 38 -2.93 23.63 1.75
C ALA A 38 -2.65 23.29 3.23
N ALA A 39 -1.37 23.21 3.62
CA ALA A 39 -0.95 23.00 5.01
C ALA A 39 -1.04 24.26 5.88
N GLN A 40 -1.40 25.43 5.31
CA GLN A 40 -1.46 26.74 5.98
C GLN A 40 -0.13 27.11 6.66
N VAL A 41 0.98 26.94 5.93
CA VAL A 41 2.33 27.30 6.39
C VAL A 41 3.05 28.18 5.36
N SER A 42 4.16 28.78 5.75
CA SER A 42 4.98 29.56 4.81
C SER A 42 5.58 28.67 3.71
N CYS A 43 5.83 29.21 2.52
CA CYS A 43 6.48 28.48 1.42
C CYS A 43 7.89 27.97 1.78
N ALA A 44 8.53 28.52 2.81
CA ALA A 44 9.81 28.05 3.33
C ALA A 44 9.68 26.87 4.32
N ALA A 45 8.48 26.61 4.86
CA ALA A 45 8.28 25.59 5.86
C ALA A 45 8.63 24.15 5.38
N PRO A 46 8.26 23.71 4.16
CA PRO A 46 8.64 22.39 3.69
C PRO A 46 10.15 22.15 3.74
N TYR A 47 10.96 23.13 3.36
CA TYR A 47 12.43 23.04 3.31
C TYR A 47 13.11 22.99 4.68
N ARG A 48 12.35 23.26 5.76
CA ARG A 48 12.84 23.06 7.15
C ARG A 48 12.64 21.63 7.63
N HIS A 49 11.71 20.89 7.02
CA HIS A 49 11.30 19.53 7.43
C HIS A 49 11.75 18.46 6.45
N PHE A 50 11.95 18.82 5.19
CA PHE A 50 12.30 17.93 4.09
C PHE A 50 13.37 18.59 3.22
N LYS A 51 14.41 17.84 2.89
CA LYS A 51 15.51 18.29 2.05
C LYS A 51 15.03 18.72 0.67
N ASP A 52 14.11 17.97 0.11
CA ASP A 52 13.57 18.17 -1.23
C ASP A 52 12.14 17.59 -1.37
N LYS A 53 11.60 17.69 -2.58
CA LYS A 53 10.30 17.13 -2.96
C LYS A 53 10.23 15.61 -2.70
N ASP A 54 11.32 14.90 -2.94
CA ASP A 54 11.35 13.44 -2.88
C ASP A 54 11.29 12.94 -1.45
N GLU A 55 11.97 13.62 -0.53
CA GLU A 55 11.90 13.29 0.88
C GLU A 55 10.48 13.47 1.43
N LEU A 56 9.75 14.51 0.99
CA LEU A 56 8.35 14.66 1.36
C LEU A 56 7.49 13.54 0.75
N ILE A 57 7.69 13.19 -0.52
CA ILE A 57 6.97 12.08 -1.15
C ILE A 57 7.30 10.76 -0.44
N GLY A 58 8.56 10.51 -0.10
CA GLY A 58 8.97 9.37 0.72
C GLY A 58 8.21 9.31 2.05
N ALA A 59 8.15 10.43 2.77
CA ALA A 59 7.42 10.51 4.04
C ALA A 59 5.90 10.31 3.88
N ILE A 60 5.31 10.69 2.74
CA ILE A 60 3.91 10.39 2.41
C ILE A 60 3.74 8.87 2.23
N ILE A 61 4.63 8.22 1.50
CA ILE A 61 4.60 6.77 1.28
C ILE A 61 4.75 6.03 2.62
N GLU A 62 5.68 6.44 3.47
CA GLU A 62 5.86 5.89 4.82
C GLU A 62 4.59 6.07 5.69
N TYR A 63 3.95 7.23 5.61
CA TYR A 63 2.69 7.48 6.32
C TYR A 63 1.60 6.49 5.88
N ILE A 64 1.45 6.26 4.58
CA ILE A 64 0.53 5.27 4.02
C ILE A 64 0.91 3.87 4.52
N GLY A 65 2.19 3.52 4.41
CA GLY A 65 2.74 2.22 4.86
C GLY A 65 2.46 1.96 6.33
N SER A 66 2.56 2.98 7.19
CA SER A 66 2.27 2.85 8.62
C SER A 66 0.80 2.47 8.89
N LYS A 67 -0.14 2.95 8.08
CA LYS A 67 -1.57 2.59 8.18
C LYS A 67 -1.81 1.15 7.76
N TRP A 68 -1.19 0.74 6.67
CA TRP A 68 -1.23 -0.65 6.23
C TRP A 68 -0.59 -1.59 7.25
N LEU A 69 0.59 -1.23 7.78
CA LEU A 69 1.30 -2.04 8.77
C LEU A 69 0.49 -2.27 10.04
N LEU A 70 -0.27 -1.27 10.51
CA LEU A 70 -1.15 -1.42 11.66
C LEU A 70 -2.26 -2.44 11.37
N LEU A 71 -2.93 -2.31 10.21
CA LEU A 71 -3.98 -3.23 9.79
C LEU A 71 -3.46 -4.66 9.57
N SER A 72 -2.31 -4.82 8.92
CA SER A 72 -1.73 -6.15 8.66
C SER A 72 -1.33 -6.85 9.95
N LYS A 73 -0.85 -6.12 10.97
CA LYS A 73 -0.57 -6.68 12.30
C LYS A 73 -1.82 -7.19 12.99
N GLU A 74 -2.93 -6.46 12.92
CA GLU A 74 -4.21 -6.89 13.50
C GLU A 74 -4.72 -8.17 12.83
N ILE A 75 -4.66 -8.24 11.49
CA ILE A 75 -5.05 -9.43 10.73
C ILE A 75 -4.16 -10.61 11.10
N ARG A 76 -2.85 -10.42 11.17
CA ARG A 76 -1.90 -11.45 11.57
C ARG A 76 -2.20 -11.98 12.97
N ALA A 77 -2.49 -11.11 13.92
CA ALA A 77 -2.85 -11.52 15.28
C ALA A 77 -4.16 -12.32 15.32
N ALA A 78 -5.15 -11.94 14.51
CA ALA A 78 -6.45 -12.61 14.46
C ALA A 78 -6.40 -14.00 13.82
N PHE A 79 -5.48 -14.25 12.88
CA PHE A 79 -5.41 -15.48 12.10
C PHE A 79 -4.07 -16.22 12.23
N LEU A 80 -3.33 -16.02 13.32
CA LEU A 80 -1.98 -16.55 13.54
C LEU A 80 -1.89 -18.09 13.37
N LEU A 81 -2.94 -18.82 13.76
CA LEU A 81 -2.98 -20.27 13.73
C LEU A 81 -3.63 -20.84 12.45
N ASP A 82 -4.14 -20.00 11.57
CA ASP A 82 -4.76 -20.40 10.30
C ASP A 82 -4.02 -19.73 9.13
N ARG A 83 -2.93 -20.38 8.70
CA ARG A 83 -2.03 -19.84 7.66
C ARG A 83 -2.75 -19.51 6.36
N LYS A 84 -3.68 -20.38 5.90
CA LYS A 84 -4.44 -20.15 4.67
C LYS A 84 -5.35 -18.94 4.81
N ARG A 85 -6.09 -18.88 5.92
CA ARG A 85 -6.98 -17.77 6.20
C ARG A 85 -6.22 -16.46 6.37
N LEU A 86 -5.04 -16.49 7.00
CA LEU A 86 -4.16 -15.34 7.11
C LEU A 86 -3.78 -14.77 5.73
N ALA A 87 -3.28 -15.61 4.82
CA ALA A 87 -2.91 -15.21 3.47
C ALA A 87 -4.12 -14.63 2.69
N LEU A 88 -5.29 -15.28 2.82
CA LEU A 88 -6.51 -14.85 2.17
C LEU A 88 -7.04 -13.51 2.71
N GLU A 89 -7.09 -13.34 4.03
CA GLU A 89 -7.58 -12.10 4.66
C GLU A 89 -6.61 -10.94 4.45
N LEU A 90 -5.30 -11.15 4.45
CA LEU A 90 -4.31 -10.14 4.06
C LEU A 90 -4.54 -9.69 2.61
N SER A 91 -4.77 -10.63 1.68
CA SER A 91 -5.03 -10.33 0.27
C SER A 91 -6.28 -9.48 0.07
N VAL A 92 -7.39 -9.89 0.70
CA VAL A 92 -8.69 -9.17 0.59
C VAL A 92 -8.62 -7.81 1.27
N SER A 93 -7.95 -7.74 2.42
CA SER A 93 -7.77 -6.47 3.14
C SER A 93 -6.87 -5.51 2.40
N ALA A 94 -5.84 -5.99 1.67
CA ALA A 94 -5.03 -5.16 0.78
C ALA A 94 -5.89 -4.53 -0.32
N ILE A 95 -6.76 -5.31 -0.98
CA ILE A 95 -7.68 -4.77 -1.99
C ILE A 95 -8.57 -3.68 -1.38
N ARG A 96 -9.21 -3.96 -0.25
CA ARG A 96 -10.09 -3.01 0.43
C ARG A 96 -9.36 -1.74 0.86
N PHE A 97 -8.16 -1.89 1.42
CA PHE A 97 -7.31 -0.78 1.83
C PHE A 97 -6.99 0.16 0.66
N TRP A 98 -6.53 -0.39 -0.47
CA TRP A 98 -6.18 0.40 -1.65
C TRP A 98 -7.39 1.00 -2.36
N VAL A 99 -8.52 0.30 -2.37
CA VAL A 99 -9.76 0.83 -2.94
C VAL A 99 -10.34 1.96 -2.08
N ALA A 100 -10.35 1.79 -0.75
CA ALA A 100 -10.83 2.82 0.18
C ALA A 100 -9.93 4.06 0.20
N ASN A 101 -8.64 3.87 -0.09
CA ASN A 101 -7.64 4.93 -0.13
C ASN A 101 -7.19 5.17 -1.58
N GLY A 102 -8.13 5.46 -2.47
CA GLY A 102 -7.88 5.65 -3.92
C GLY A 102 -6.77 6.65 -4.22
N ASN A 103 -6.55 7.57 -3.32
CA ASN A 103 -5.47 8.52 -3.29
C ASN A 103 -4.07 7.86 -3.27
N PHE A 104 -3.94 6.70 -2.65
CA PHE A 104 -2.67 5.96 -2.58
C PHE A 104 -2.38 5.16 -3.86
N ARG A 105 -3.38 4.96 -4.71
CA ARG A 105 -3.22 4.26 -5.99
C ARG A 105 -2.19 4.92 -6.90
N THR A 106 -2.11 6.25 -6.89
CA THR A 106 -1.11 7.01 -7.66
C THR A 106 0.32 6.61 -7.27
N VAL A 107 0.55 6.26 -6.00
CA VAL A 107 1.84 5.76 -5.51
C VAL A 107 2.12 4.36 -6.02
N LEU A 108 1.10 3.46 -6.02
CA LEU A 108 1.24 2.08 -6.52
C LEU A 108 1.50 2.03 -8.03
N MET A 109 1.01 3.02 -8.77
CA MET A 109 1.01 3.07 -10.24
C MET A 109 2.08 4.00 -10.80
N THR A 110 3.10 4.29 -10.02
CA THR A 110 4.24 5.07 -10.50
C THR A 110 4.93 4.34 -11.65
N ASP A 111 5.34 5.09 -12.66
CA ASP A 111 6.13 4.58 -13.78
C ASP A 111 7.49 4.02 -13.33
N GLY A 112 8.17 3.28 -14.21
CA GLY A 112 9.39 2.55 -13.86
C GLY A 112 10.50 3.40 -13.24
N ALA A 113 10.65 4.66 -13.64
CA ALA A 113 11.66 5.57 -13.10
C ALA A 113 11.31 6.01 -11.66
N ASN A 114 10.05 6.38 -11.42
CA ASN A 114 9.56 6.75 -10.09
C ASN A 114 9.41 5.51 -9.19
N ALA A 115 9.02 4.35 -9.74
CA ALA A 115 8.97 3.10 -9.00
C ALA A 115 10.36 2.72 -8.46
N ALA A 116 11.42 2.84 -9.26
CA ALA A 116 12.80 2.59 -8.82
C ALA A 116 13.23 3.59 -7.72
N ARG A 117 12.87 4.87 -7.88
CA ARG A 117 13.18 5.96 -6.95
C ARG A 117 12.56 5.76 -5.56
N PHE A 118 11.35 5.22 -5.51
CA PHE A 118 10.62 4.99 -4.27
C PHE A 118 10.54 3.52 -3.86
N SER A 119 11.31 2.63 -4.51
CA SER A 119 11.26 1.17 -4.29
C SER A 119 11.49 0.78 -2.83
N THR A 120 12.38 1.47 -2.12
CA THR A 120 12.67 1.21 -0.71
C THR A 120 11.43 1.39 0.17
N TYR A 121 10.62 2.40 -0.13
CA TYR A 121 9.38 2.69 0.61
C TYR A 121 8.24 1.74 0.20
N MET A 122 8.28 1.21 -1.03
CA MET A 122 7.22 0.36 -1.60
C MET A 122 7.35 -1.12 -1.20
N ASN A 123 8.58 -1.58 -0.91
CA ASN A 123 8.84 -3.00 -0.64
C ASN A 123 8.14 -3.54 0.63
N ASP A 124 7.73 -2.69 1.55
CA ASP A 124 7.08 -3.11 2.79
C ASP A 124 5.58 -3.41 2.64
N PHE A 125 4.92 -2.91 1.57
CA PHE A 125 3.48 -3.06 1.42
C PHE A 125 3.01 -4.51 1.18
N ASP A 126 3.77 -5.31 0.47
CA ASP A 126 3.42 -6.70 0.18
C ASP A 126 4.27 -7.72 0.94
N LYS A 127 5.20 -7.25 1.79
CA LYS A 127 6.07 -8.11 2.59
C LYS A 127 5.30 -9.09 3.47
N ASP A 128 4.32 -8.60 4.22
CA ASP A 128 3.50 -9.43 5.11
C ASP A 128 2.71 -10.49 4.33
N LEU A 129 2.19 -10.13 3.16
CA LEU A 129 1.48 -11.07 2.29
C LEU A 129 2.41 -12.13 1.73
N ARG A 130 3.60 -11.73 1.22
CA ARG A 130 4.59 -12.70 0.70
C ARG A 130 5.03 -13.67 1.77
N LEU A 131 5.28 -13.20 2.98
CA LEU A 131 5.62 -14.05 4.12
C LEU A 131 4.47 -14.99 4.47
N ALA A 132 3.24 -14.51 4.54
CA ALA A 132 2.08 -15.33 4.85
C ALA A 132 1.85 -16.45 3.80
N ILE A 133 2.09 -16.16 2.50
CA ILE A 133 2.02 -17.19 1.45
C ILE A 133 3.20 -18.18 1.59
N SER A 134 4.42 -17.72 1.88
CA SER A 134 5.54 -18.64 2.14
C SER A 134 5.26 -19.54 3.34
N ASP A 135 4.76 -18.97 4.44
CA ASP A 135 4.43 -19.71 5.65
C ASP A 135 3.32 -20.75 5.42
N LEU A 136 2.37 -20.47 4.51
CA LEU A 136 1.30 -21.41 4.15
C LEU A 136 1.87 -22.72 3.63
N TYR A 137 2.94 -22.67 2.84
CA TYR A 137 3.55 -23.84 2.19
C TYR A 137 4.82 -24.37 2.90
N ALA A 138 5.19 -23.80 4.05
CA ALA A 138 6.45 -24.14 4.73
C ALA A 138 6.60 -25.62 5.09
N ASP A 139 5.48 -26.30 5.35
CA ASP A 139 5.45 -27.72 5.71
C ASP A 139 4.90 -28.61 4.57
N CYS A 140 4.80 -28.07 3.34
CA CYS A 140 4.27 -28.78 2.18
C CYS A 140 5.41 -29.22 1.25
N ASP A 141 5.23 -30.36 0.57
CA ASP A 141 6.15 -30.80 -0.48
C ASP A 141 5.84 -30.11 -1.80
N VAL A 142 6.22 -28.83 -1.88
CA VAL A 142 6.03 -27.96 -3.05
C VAL A 142 7.33 -27.25 -3.38
N SER A 143 7.56 -27.00 -4.68
CA SER A 143 8.77 -26.29 -5.12
C SER A 143 8.72 -24.80 -4.77
N GLU A 144 9.90 -24.20 -4.56
CA GLU A 144 10.03 -22.76 -4.33
C GLU A 144 9.50 -21.96 -5.53
N GLU A 145 9.68 -22.50 -6.76
CA GLU A 145 9.16 -21.93 -8.01
C GLU A 145 7.62 -21.88 -8.03
N ASP A 146 6.94 -22.93 -7.57
CA ASP A 146 5.48 -22.96 -7.46
C ASP A 146 4.98 -21.95 -6.42
N VAL A 147 5.65 -21.83 -5.29
CA VAL A 147 5.31 -20.82 -4.26
C VAL A 147 5.47 -19.40 -4.81
N ASP A 148 6.53 -19.12 -5.55
CA ASP A 148 6.75 -17.81 -6.17
C ASP A 148 5.74 -17.52 -7.29
N ARG A 149 5.32 -18.54 -8.02
CA ARG A 149 4.22 -18.45 -8.99
C ARG A 149 2.92 -18.03 -8.30
N VAL A 150 2.57 -18.66 -7.19
CA VAL A 150 1.36 -18.32 -6.41
C VAL A 150 1.46 -16.89 -5.86
N LYS A 151 2.60 -16.48 -5.28
CA LYS A 151 2.82 -15.10 -4.82
C LYS A 151 2.59 -14.10 -5.95
N THR A 152 3.12 -14.39 -7.14
CA THR A 152 2.98 -13.53 -8.31
C THR A 152 1.53 -13.46 -8.79
N ALA A 153 0.83 -14.59 -8.87
CA ALA A 153 -0.58 -14.67 -9.28
C ALA A 153 -1.48 -13.89 -8.31
N VAL A 154 -1.36 -14.14 -7.01
CA VAL A 154 -2.15 -13.44 -5.97
C VAL A 154 -1.88 -11.93 -6.01
N ARG A 155 -0.62 -11.52 -6.12
CA ARG A 155 -0.25 -10.11 -6.26
C ARG A 155 -0.90 -9.48 -7.50
N SER A 156 -0.85 -10.16 -8.64
CA SER A 156 -1.46 -9.69 -9.88
C SER A 156 -2.98 -9.53 -9.77
N MET A 157 -3.66 -10.46 -9.08
CA MET A 157 -5.09 -10.36 -8.79
C MET A 157 -5.41 -9.14 -7.92
N ILE A 158 -4.62 -8.86 -6.89
CA ILE A 158 -4.79 -7.70 -6.01
C ILE A 158 -4.63 -6.42 -6.81
N TYR A 159 -3.49 -6.24 -7.49
CA TYR A 159 -3.21 -5.02 -8.26
C TYR A 159 -4.21 -4.82 -9.40
N GLY A 160 -4.51 -5.88 -10.16
CA GLY A 160 -5.50 -5.83 -11.23
C GLY A 160 -6.89 -5.42 -10.73
N THR A 161 -7.34 -5.97 -9.60
CA THR A 161 -8.63 -5.61 -8.99
C THR A 161 -8.65 -4.15 -8.57
N VAL A 162 -7.63 -3.67 -7.86
CA VAL A 162 -7.50 -2.28 -7.42
C VAL A 162 -7.51 -1.32 -8.62
N MET A 163 -6.82 -1.67 -9.71
CA MET A 163 -6.80 -0.89 -10.95
C MET A 163 -8.15 -0.83 -11.63
N LEU A 164 -8.79 -1.98 -11.82
CA LEU A 164 -10.08 -2.06 -12.50
C LEU A 164 -11.16 -1.28 -11.73
N ILE A 165 -11.21 -1.41 -10.41
CA ILE A 165 -12.14 -0.65 -9.58
C ILE A 165 -11.80 0.86 -9.64
N GLY A 166 -10.53 1.19 -9.49
CA GLY A 166 -10.10 2.58 -9.46
C GLY A 166 -10.26 3.33 -10.79
N THR A 167 -10.37 2.63 -11.92
CA THR A 167 -10.64 3.19 -13.25
C THR A 167 -12.12 3.09 -13.65
N GLY A 168 -12.99 2.61 -12.75
CA GLY A 168 -14.42 2.43 -13.02
C GLY A 168 -14.75 1.28 -13.99
N ARG A 169 -13.76 0.43 -14.34
CA ARG A 169 -13.97 -0.73 -15.24
C ARG A 169 -14.53 -1.95 -14.50
N LEU A 170 -14.50 -1.93 -13.17
CA LEU A 170 -15.07 -2.95 -12.29
C LEU A 170 -15.76 -2.25 -11.13
N GLU A 171 -17.01 -2.63 -10.84
CA GLU A 171 -17.75 -2.05 -9.73
C GLU A 171 -17.22 -2.54 -8.38
N ASN A 172 -17.08 -1.62 -7.42
CA ASN A 172 -16.73 -1.94 -6.04
C ASN A 172 -17.96 -2.44 -5.28
N THR A 173 -18.32 -3.70 -5.47
CA THR A 173 -19.48 -4.33 -4.79
C THR A 173 -19.02 -5.48 -3.89
N PRO A 174 -19.81 -5.85 -2.85
CA PRO A 174 -19.55 -7.04 -2.05
C PRO A 174 -19.42 -8.32 -2.91
N LYS A 175 -20.19 -8.42 -4.01
CA LYS A 175 -20.14 -9.53 -4.96
C LYS A 175 -18.80 -9.59 -5.69
N THR A 176 -18.29 -8.44 -6.14
CA THR A 176 -16.99 -8.34 -6.80
C THR A 176 -15.88 -8.80 -5.87
N ILE A 177 -15.83 -8.28 -4.64
CA ILE A 177 -14.81 -8.66 -3.64
C ILE A 177 -14.92 -10.14 -3.29
N MET A 178 -16.12 -10.68 -3.18
CA MET A 178 -16.33 -12.12 -2.93
C MET A 178 -15.81 -12.98 -4.09
N ASN A 179 -16.04 -12.58 -5.34
CA ASN A 179 -15.55 -13.32 -6.50
C ASN A 179 -14.00 -13.32 -6.55
N VAL A 180 -13.38 -12.17 -6.31
CA VAL A 180 -11.91 -12.07 -6.24
C VAL A 180 -11.36 -12.91 -5.08
N LYS A 181 -12.00 -12.87 -3.90
CA LYS A 181 -11.64 -13.71 -2.76
C LYS A 181 -11.64 -15.20 -3.13
N LYS A 182 -12.68 -15.67 -3.81
CA LYS A 182 -12.75 -17.06 -4.28
C LYS A 182 -11.67 -17.40 -5.31
N SER A 183 -11.29 -16.47 -6.18
CA SER A 183 -10.21 -16.69 -7.14
C SER A 183 -8.86 -16.79 -6.45
N ILE A 184 -8.58 -15.91 -5.47
CA ILE A 184 -7.37 -15.99 -4.65
C ILE A 184 -7.34 -17.30 -3.86
N GLU A 185 -8.44 -17.69 -3.25
CA GLU A 185 -8.53 -18.94 -2.49
C GLU A 185 -8.21 -20.17 -3.36
N ARG A 186 -8.75 -20.24 -4.59
CA ARG A 186 -8.42 -21.30 -5.55
C ARG A 186 -6.94 -21.31 -5.93
N GLU A 187 -6.32 -20.15 -6.08
CA GLU A 187 -4.90 -20.05 -6.40
C GLU A 187 -4.05 -20.53 -5.22
N LEU A 188 -4.43 -20.18 -3.98
CA LEU A 188 -3.77 -20.68 -2.77
C LEU A 188 -3.95 -22.20 -2.57
N ASP A 189 -5.04 -22.79 -3.07
CA ASP A 189 -5.27 -24.23 -3.00
C ASP A 189 -4.61 -25.00 -4.16
N GLY A 190 -4.28 -24.31 -5.25
CA GLY A 190 -3.92 -24.92 -6.53
C GLY A 190 -2.66 -25.79 -6.52
N ILE A 191 -1.77 -25.62 -5.53
CA ILE A 191 -0.55 -26.42 -5.37
C ILE A 191 -0.56 -27.34 -4.13
N LEU A 192 -1.63 -27.26 -3.32
CA LEU A 192 -1.87 -28.18 -2.21
C LEU A 192 -2.57 -29.44 -2.79
N LYS A 193 -1.79 -30.43 -3.17
CA LYS A 193 -2.33 -31.75 -3.61
C LYS A 193 -2.09 -32.81 -2.56
#